data_0aba5e4207df3228ec63086812d07ba7
#
_entry.id   0aba5e4207df3228ec63086812d07ba7
#
_cell.length_a   1.000
_cell.length_b   1.000
_cell.length_c   1.000
_cell.angle_alpha   90.00
_cell.angle_beta   90.00
_cell.angle_gamma   90.00
#
_symmetry.space_group_name_H-M   'P 1'
#
loop_
_entity.id
_entity.type
_entity.pdbx_description
1 polymer ?
#
loop_
_entity_poly.entity_id
_entity_poly.type
_entity_poly.pdbx_seq_one_letter_code
_entity_poly.pdbx_strand_id
1 'polypeptide(L)'
;MARIAWYSNACHIPSGYGAQSAQVVHRMIKDGHEAAIAANHGAPVLLNCAHGHPIFPEGLMRYSIDAAPDTMHEWIGEGPGYGVVLFDLWPLVGVDGFKRLNLACWTPVDHAPVPSLVAKFIQDGDHVAVAMSRFGEEQLRNAGIPEERLTYIPHAIDRNTFKDLGKGQKTAMGIPEDAYLVVTVAANRGRIPVRKGFGEMADAMATFMRDRPDVYWMIHTEPNGHSEGVNIPRLINAVGIDPNRVRYPHPRHFRNGIPDTALAAMYSTADAHLLTSMGEGFGIPVVEGQACGTPAIVSDFSAQPELLGPHGKRVKVQRVWDEFQGSFFGIPNVEGITAALQELYEETKGGAVDRAAVAAAMERYDADLVYQERWRPLTERMLARGKTPAPLNRAQRRKNK
;
A
#
# COMPACT_ATOMS: atom_id res chain seq x y z
N MET A 1 -26.64 -13.59 -1.81
CA MET A 1 -25.42 -14.12 -2.48
C MET A 1 -25.21 -13.30 -3.74
N ALA A 2 -23.98 -12.82 -3.98
CA ALA A 2 -23.60 -12.01 -5.13
C ALA A 2 -22.28 -12.52 -5.70
N ARG A 3 -22.03 -12.22 -7.00
CA ARG A 3 -20.73 -12.49 -7.65
C ARG A 3 -19.89 -11.23 -7.68
N ILE A 4 -18.68 -11.29 -7.12
CA ILE A 4 -17.76 -10.17 -7.01
C ILE A 4 -16.51 -10.48 -7.82
N ALA A 5 -16.19 -9.65 -8.81
CA ALA A 5 -14.96 -9.74 -9.58
C ALA A 5 -13.94 -8.74 -9.02
N TRP A 6 -12.79 -9.23 -8.60
CA TRP A 6 -11.74 -8.42 -8.00
C TRP A 6 -10.56 -8.28 -8.95
N TYR A 7 -10.28 -7.06 -9.43
CA TYR A 7 -9.14 -6.77 -10.29
C TYR A 7 -8.02 -6.15 -9.46
N SER A 8 -6.91 -6.86 -9.33
CA SER A 8 -5.72 -6.42 -8.58
C SER A 8 -4.55 -7.40 -8.80
N ASN A 9 -3.46 -7.24 -8.03
CA ASN A 9 -2.45 -8.29 -7.91
C ASN A 9 -3.09 -9.55 -7.31
N ALA A 10 -2.67 -10.71 -7.80
CA ALA A 10 -3.08 -11.98 -7.21
C ALA A 10 -2.66 -12.06 -5.74
N CYS A 11 -3.45 -12.76 -4.92
CA CYS A 11 -3.26 -12.83 -3.46
C CYS A 11 -1.94 -13.47 -3.01
N HIS A 12 -1.27 -14.22 -3.87
CA HIS A 12 0.05 -14.83 -3.60
C HIS A 12 1.23 -13.92 -3.98
N ILE A 13 0.97 -12.77 -4.59
CA ILE A 13 2.04 -11.80 -4.93
C ILE A 13 2.40 -11.00 -3.68
N PRO A 14 3.69 -11.00 -3.25
CA PRO A 14 4.14 -10.28 -2.06
C PRO A 14 4.14 -8.77 -2.31
N SER A 15 2.97 -8.15 -2.17
CA SER A 15 2.74 -6.72 -2.36
C SER A 15 1.57 -6.25 -1.49
N GLY A 16 1.50 -4.94 -1.20
CA GLY A 16 0.36 -4.37 -0.48
C GLY A 16 -0.99 -4.70 -1.13
N TYR A 17 -1.08 -4.63 -2.45
CA TYR A 17 -2.31 -4.98 -3.17
C TYR A 17 -2.64 -6.48 -3.09
N GLY A 18 -1.63 -7.36 -3.16
CA GLY A 18 -1.84 -8.80 -2.98
C GLY A 18 -2.36 -9.14 -1.58
N ALA A 19 -1.76 -8.55 -0.55
CA ALA A 19 -2.19 -8.73 0.84
C ALA A 19 -3.63 -8.23 1.06
N GLN A 20 -3.98 -7.04 0.55
CA GLN A 20 -5.35 -6.51 0.66
C GLN A 20 -6.36 -7.35 -0.13
N SER A 21 -5.99 -7.83 -1.32
CA SER A 21 -6.82 -8.76 -2.10
C SER A 21 -7.12 -10.03 -1.30
N ALA A 22 -6.10 -10.64 -0.68
CA ALA A 22 -6.27 -11.84 0.14
C ALA A 22 -7.23 -11.59 1.32
N GLN A 23 -7.04 -10.48 2.05
CA GLN A 23 -7.82 -10.17 3.24
C GLN A 23 -9.29 -9.86 2.93
N VAL A 24 -9.56 -9.02 1.93
CA VAL A 24 -10.93 -8.57 1.63
C VAL A 24 -11.73 -9.66 0.93
N VAL A 25 -11.16 -10.29 -0.12
CA VAL A 25 -11.84 -11.34 -0.89
C VAL A 25 -12.21 -12.53 0.01
N HIS A 26 -11.31 -12.94 0.91
CA HIS A 26 -11.62 -14.01 1.86
C HIS A 26 -12.82 -13.68 2.76
N ARG A 27 -12.92 -12.44 3.24
CA ARG A 27 -14.05 -11.99 4.07
C ARG A 27 -15.36 -11.91 3.30
N MET A 28 -15.33 -11.50 2.02
CA MET A 28 -16.48 -11.52 1.14
C MET A 28 -17.03 -12.95 0.96
N ILE A 29 -16.14 -13.94 0.83
CA ILE A 29 -16.53 -15.36 0.73
C ILE A 29 -17.12 -15.85 2.06
N LYS A 30 -16.53 -15.51 3.18
CA LYS A 30 -17.10 -15.84 4.51
C LYS A 30 -18.49 -15.26 4.72
N ASP A 31 -18.81 -14.12 4.10
CA ASP A 31 -20.13 -13.49 4.10
C ASP A 31 -21.12 -14.14 3.13
N GLY A 32 -20.73 -15.23 2.45
CA GLY A 32 -21.59 -15.99 1.55
C GLY A 32 -21.68 -15.42 0.12
N HIS A 33 -20.72 -14.58 -0.29
CA HIS A 33 -20.57 -14.15 -1.68
C HIS A 33 -19.67 -15.11 -2.46
N GLU A 34 -19.83 -15.16 -3.78
CA GLU A 34 -18.86 -15.77 -4.69
C GLU A 34 -17.89 -14.69 -5.17
N ALA A 35 -16.60 -14.89 -5.00
CA ALA A 35 -15.60 -13.93 -5.44
C ALA A 35 -14.49 -14.59 -6.26
N ALA A 36 -13.95 -13.85 -7.23
CA ALA A 36 -12.80 -14.27 -8.03
C ALA A 36 -11.85 -13.11 -8.26
N ILE A 37 -10.56 -13.41 -8.40
CA ILE A 37 -9.52 -12.43 -8.73
C ILE A 37 -9.21 -12.50 -10.22
N ALA A 38 -9.40 -11.40 -10.94
CA ALA A 38 -8.86 -11.15 -12.27
C ALA A 38 -7.48 -10.49 -12.08
N ALA A 39 -6.41 -11.27 -12.19
CA ALA A 39 -5.08 -10.79 -11.85
C ALA A 39 -4.54 -9.81 -12.90
N ASN A 40 -4.08 -8.63 -12.45
CA ASN A 40 -3.27 -7.74 -13.27
C ASN A 40 -1.78 -8.08 -13.22
N HIS A 41 -1.38 -8.76 -12.17
CA HIS A 41 -0.07 -9.37 -11.97
C HIS A 41 -0.24 -10.65 -11.15
N GLY A 42 0.21 -11.78 -11.69
CA GLY A 42 0.01 -13.09 -11.10
C GLY A 42 0.71 -14.19 -11.88
N ALA A 43 0.11 -15.36 -11.93
CA ALA A 43 0.58 -16.49 -12.71
C ALA A 43 -0.13 -16.53 -14.08
N PRO A 44 0.51 -17.05 -15.14
CA PRO A 44 -0.11 -17.18 -16.47
C PRO A 44 -1.05 -18.40 -16.57
N VAL A 45 -1.55 -18.88 -15.46
CA VAL A 45 -2.45 -20.05 -15.36
C VAL A 45 -3.57 -19.79 -14.35
N LEU A 46 -4.71 -20.45 -14.54
CA LEU A 46 -5.79 -20.43 -13.56
C LEU A 46 -5.33 -21.15 -12.28
N LEU A 47 -5.43 -20.47 -11.17
CA LEU A 47 -5.13 -20.99 -9.84
C LEU A 47 -6.38 -20.92 -8.95
N ASN A 48 -6.37 -21.73 -7.90
CA ASN A 48 -7.29 -21.55 -6.79
C ASN A 48 -6.52 -21.06 -5.57
N CYS A 49 -7.04 -20.03 -4.92
CA CYS A 49 -6.52 -19.58 -3.62
C CYS A 49 -6.74 -20.69 -2.57
N ALA A 50 -5.97 -20.65 -1.49
CA ALA A 50 -6.12 -21.56 -0.36
C ALA A 50 -7.55 -21.57 0.23
N HIS A 51 -8.33 -20.52 -0.01
CA HIS A 51 -9.73 -20.39 0.40
C HIS A 51 -10.74 -20.82 -0.67
N GLY A 52 -10.28 -21.45 -1.76
CA GLY A 52 -11.14 -22.07 -2.78
C GLY A 52 -11.67 -21.13 -3.87
N HIS A 53 -11.33 -19.83 -3.86
CA HIS A 53 -11.76 -18.94 -4.94
C HIS A 53 -10.78 -18.94 -6.11
N PRO A 54 -11.27 -18.77 -7.36
CA PRO A 54 -10.42 -18.74 -8.52
C PRO A 54 -9.60 -17.46 -8.65
N ILE A 55 -8.36 -17.61 -9.09
CA ILE A 55 -7.48 -16.54 -9.51
C ILE A 55 -7.25 -16.74 -11.00
N PHE A 56 -7.89 -15.91 -11.81
CA PHE A 56 -7.73 -15.94 -13.26
C PHE A 56 -6.34 -15.41 -13.65
N PRO A 57 -5.75 -15.97 -14.71
CA PRO A 57 -4.41 -15.60 -15.14
C PRO A 57 -4.32 -14.12 -15.54
N GLU A 58 -3.11 -13.59 -15.45
CA GLU A 58 -2.81 -12.30 -16.08
C GLU A 58 -2.93 -12.38 -17.60
N GLY A 59 -3.33 -11.27 -18.25
CA GLY A 59 -3.40 -11.14 -19.69
C GLY A 59 -2.02 -11.02 -20.33
N LEU A 60 -2.00 -10.93 -21.66
CA LEU A 60 -0.77 -10.75 -22.43
C LEU A 60 -0.29 -9.29 -22.46
N MET A 61 -1.21 -8.35 -22.31
CA MET A 61 -0.87 -6.93 -22.26
C MET A 61 -0.58 -6.49 -20.81
N ARG A 62 0.26 -5.48 -20.70
CA ARG A 62 0.58 -4.88 -19.41
C ARG A 62 -0.71 -4.50 -18.66
N TYR A 63 -0.76 -4.78 -17.37
CA TYR A 63 -1.94 -4.59 -16.50
C TYR A 63 -3.16 -5.45 -16.91
N SER A 64 -2.98 -6.51 -17.69
CA SER A 64 -4.06 -7.42 -18.12
C SER A 64 -5.27 -6.72 -18.75
N ILE A 65 -5.07 -5.58 -19.40
CA ILE A 65 -6.16 -4.77 -19.98
C ILE A 65 -6.86 -5.45 -21.15
N ASP A 66 -6.22 -6.45 -21.75
CA ASP A 66 -6.73 -7.30 -22.82
C ASP A 66 -7.68 -8.41 -22.32
N ALA A 67 -7.53 -8.85 -21.07
CA ALA A 67 -8.25 -10.01 -20.54
C ALA A 67 -9.15 -9.67 -19.34
N ALA A 68 -8.70 -8.82 -18.43
CA ALA A 68 -9.37 -8.59 -17.16
C ALA A 68 -10.83 -8.09 -17.28
N PRO A 69 -11.17 -7.13 -18.16
CA PRO A 69 -12.56 -6.66 -18.28
C PRO A 69 -13.52 -7.78 -18.68
N ASP A 70 -13.12 -8.61 -19.64
CA ASP A 70 -13.94 -9.73 -20.10
C ASP A 70 -14.05 -10.83 -19.04
N THR A 71 -12.96 -11.14 -18.36
CA THR A 71 -12.94 -12.08 -17.21
C THR A 71 -13.89 -11.61 -16.11
N MET A 72 -13.87 -10.33 -15.77
CA MET A 72 -14.77 -9.76 -14.76
C MET A 72 -16.24 -9.84 -15.21
N HIS A 73 -16.53 -9.54 -16.48
CA HIS A 73 -17.87 -9.66 -17.05
C HIS A 73 -18.40 -11.10 -17.01
N GLU A 74 -17.57 -12.06 -17.43
CA GLU A 74 -17.95 -13.46 -17.46
C GLU A 74 -18.18 -14.02 -16.04
N TRP A 75 -17.36 -13.61 -15.08
CA TRP A 75 -17.53 -14.00 -13.68
C TRP A 75 -18.81 -13.45 -13.06
N ILE A 76 -19.06 -12.16 -13.22
CA ILE A 76 -20.26 -11.52 -12.66
C ILE A 76 -21.52 -12.09 -13.32
N GLY A 77 -21.52 -12.26 -14.64
CA GLY A 77 -22.64 -12.80 -15.40
C GLY A 77 -23.87 -11.87 -15.34
N GLU A 78 -25.06 -12.47 -15.50
CA GLU A 78 -26.33 -11.73 -15.48
C GLU A 78 -26.95 -11.55 -14.09
N GLY A 79 -26.39 -12.19 -13.08
CA GLY A 79 -26.87 -12.15 -11.70
C GLY A 79 -26.51 -10.88 -10.93
N PRO A 80 -26.90 -10.78 -9.66
CA PRO A 80 -26.44 -9.71 -8.79
C PRO A 80 -24.93 -9.77 -8.61
N GLY A 81 -24.25 -8.67 -8.93
CA GLY A 81 -22.79 -8.63 -8.77
C GLY A 81 -22.19 -7.29 -9.14
N TYR A 82 -20.90 -7.13 -8.86
CA TYR A 82 -20.13 -5.92 -9.17
C TYR A 82 -18.63 -6.25 -9.24
N GLY A 83 -17.87 -5.30 -9.75
CA GLY A 83 -16.41 -5.39 -9.77
C GLY A 83 -15.77 -4.47 -8.75
N VAL A 84 -14.61 -4.89 -8.22
CA VAL A 84 -13.70 -4.04 -7.46
C VAL A 84 -12.40 -3.89 -8.25
N VAL A 85 -11.89 -2.66 -8.34
CA VAL A 85 -10.56 -2.37 -8.89
C VAL A 85 -9.70 -1.87 -7.77
N LEU A 86 -8.74 -2.67 -7.30
CA LEU A 86 -7.69 -2.25 -6.38
C LEU A 86 -6.41 -2.05 -7.19
N PHE A 87 -6.27 -0.88 -7.78
CA PHE A 87 -5.14 -0.54 -8.63
C PHE A 87 -5.09 0.96 -8.96
N ASP A 88 -3.96 1.41 -9.55
CA ASP A 88 -3.87 2.70 -10.20
C ASP A 88 -4.83 2.76 -11.40
N LEU A 89 -5.63 3.81 -11.50
CA LEU A 89 -6.66 3.90 -12.56
C LEU A 89 -6.15 4.51 -13.86
N TRP A 90 -5.07 5.30 -13.82
CA TRP A 90 -4.54 5.97 -15.02
C TRP A 90 -4.19 5.01 -16.18
N PRO A 91 -3.71 3.77 -15.95
CA PRO A 91 -3.42 2.84 -17.04
C PRO A 91 -4.67 2.25 -17.69
N LEU A 92 -5.82 2.36 -17.02
CA LEU A 92 -7.10 1.75 -17.47
C LEU A 92 -7.94 2.72 -18.28
N VAL A 93 -7.55 3.99 -18.39
CA VAL A 93 -8.24 5.00 -19.18
C VAL A 93 -8.25 4.60 -20.65
N GLY A 94 -9.42 4.64 -21.28
CA GLY A 94 -9.60 4.24 -22.68
C GLY A 94 -9.86 2.74 -22.90
N VAL A 95 -9.84 1.92 -21.86
CA VAL A 95 -10.21 0.50 -21.95
C VAL A 95 -11.73 0.36 -21.77
N ASP A 96 -12.47 0.31 -22.88
CA ASP A 96 -13.94 0.35 -22.90
C ASP A 96 -14.60 -0.82 -22.13
N GLY A 97 -13.91 -1.94 -21.98
CA GLY A 97 -14.41 -3.08 -21.21
C GLY A 97 -14.74 -2.72 -19.76
N PHE A 98 -13.92 -1.91 -19.13
CA PHE A 98 -14.14 -1.46 -17.74
C PHE A 98 -15.33 -0.49 -17.60
N LYS A 99 -15.56 0.38 -18.59
CA LYS A 99 -16.67 1.36 -18.53
C LYS A 99 -18.06 0.73 -18.41
N ARG A 100 -18.20 -0.52 -18.85
CA ARG A 100 -19.49 -1.24 -18.85
C ARG A 100 -19.74 -2.04 -17.57
N LEU A 101 -18.76 -2.10 -16.68
CA LEU A 101 -18.86 -2.79 -15.41
C LEU A 101 -19.36 -1.83 -14.32
N ASN A 102 -20.16 -2.34 -13.39
CA ASN A 102 -20.47 -1.63 -12.15
C ASN A 102 -19.24 -1.78 -11.22
N LEU A 103 -18.38 -0.77 -11.15
CA LEU A 103 -17.11 -0.85 -10.43
C LEU A 103 -17.09 -0.02 -9.16
N ALA A 104 -16.50 -0.58 -8.11
CA ALA A 104 -15.95 0.12 -6.96
C ALA A 104 -14.43 0.26 -7.16
N CYS A 105 -13.96 1.48 -7.40
CA CYS A 105 -12.57 1.78 -7.70
C CYS A 105 -11.82 2.15 -6.43
N TRP A 106 -11.17 1.16 -5.79
CA TRP A 106 -10.34 1.36 -4.59
C TRP A 106 -8.93 1.75 -5.04
N THR A 107 -8.74 3.04 -5.23
CA THR A 107 -7.55 3.58 -5.91
C THR A 107 -6.65 4.39 -4.97
N PRO A 108 -5.31 4.28 -5.10
CA PRO A 108 -4.40 5.17 -4.41
C PRO A 108 -4.51 6.59 -4.97
N VAL A 109 -4.45 7.56 -4.07
CA VAL A 109 -4.25 8.98 -4.40
C VAL A 109 -3.07 9.46 -3.57
N ASP A 110 -1.93 9.61 -4.21
CA ASP A 110 -0.65 9.95 -3.58
C ASP A 110 -0.08 11.30 -4.05
N HIS A 111 -0.84 12.01 -4.89
CA HIS A 111 -0.54 13.33 -5.44
C HIS A 111 -1.60 14.37 -5.04
N ALA A 112 -1.25 15.66 -5.10
CA ALA A 112 -2.17 16.79 -4.95
C ALA A 112 -1.97 17.82 -6.08
N PRO A 113 -3.03 18.12 -6.86
CA PRO A 113 -4.36 17.48 -6.91
C PRO A 113 -4.32 16.02 -7.38
N VAL A 114 -5.42 15.27 -7.24
CA VAL A 114 -5.50 13.94 -7.84
C VAL A 114 -5.21 13.99 -9.34
N PRO A 115 -4.39 13.08 -9.89
CA PRO A 115 -4.12 13.06 -11.33
C PRO A 115 -5.41 13.00 -12.15
N SER A 116 -5.53 13.84 -13.19
CA SER A 116 -6.76 13.99 -13.98
C SER A 116 -7.26 12.68 -14.60
N LEU A 117 -6.34 11.78 -14.97
CA LEU A 117 -6.70 10.47 -15.53
C LEU A 117 -7.40 9.57 -14.53
N VAL A 118 -7.08 9.69 -13.21
CA VAL A 118 -7.77 8.94 -12.14
C VAL A 118 -9.22 9.40 -12.04
N ALA A 119 -9.46 10.69 -11.92
CA ALA A 119 -10.81 11.25 -11.88
C ALA A 119 -11.60 10.94 -13.17
N LYS A 120 -10.95 11.07 -14.33
CA LYS A 120 -11.54 10.77 -15.64
C LYS A 120 -12.03 9.33 -15.75
N PHE A 121 -11.25 8.33 -15.31
CA PHE A 121 -11.68 6.93 -15.35
C PHE A 121 -12.97 6.70 -14.54
N ILE A 122 -13.03 7.28 -13.33
CA ILE A 122 -14.20 7.15 -12.46
C ILE A 122 -15.44 7.81 -13.07
N GLN A 123 -15.27 9.01 -13.63
CA GLN A 123 -16.37 9.79 -14.23
C GLN A 123 -16.89 9.16 -15.51
N ASP A 124 -15.99 8.77 -16.44
CA ASP A 124 -16.35 8.19 -17.75
C ASP A 124 -17.12 6.87 -17.63
N GLY A 125 -16.86 6.08 -16.58
CA GLY A 125 -17.51 4.79 -16.35
C GLY A 125 -18.67 4.87 -15.34
N ASP A 126 -19.01 6.06 -14.83
CA ASP A 126 -19.98 6.23 -13.75
C ASP A 126 -19.69 5.31 -12.54
N HIS A 127 -18.42 5.16 -12.21
CA HIS A 127 -17.98 4.25 -11.16
C HIS A 127 -18.10 4.85 -9.76
N VAL A 128 -18.07 3.99 -8.74
CA VAL A 128 -17.95 4.40 -7.33
C VAL A 128 -16.47 4.54 -6.99
N ALA A 129 -16.07 5.72 -6.56
CA ALA A 129 -14.74 5.97 -6.02
C ALA A 129 -14.65 5.47 -4.58
N VAL A 130 -13.64 4.66 -4.30
CA VAL A 130 -13.32 4.20 -2.95
C VAL A 130 -11.95 4.74 -2.60
N ALA A 131 -11.91 5.80 -1.80
CA ALA A 131 -10.67 6.39 -1.31
C ALA A 131 -10.09 5.52 -0.19
N MET A 132 -8.80 5.25 -0.23
CA MET A 132 -8.13 4.50 0.84
C MET A 132 -7.57 5.39 1.96
N SER A 133 -7.66 6.71 1.78
CA SER A 133 -7.24 7.72 2.75
C SER A 133 -8.20 8.91 2.77
N ARG A 134 -8.24 9.67 3.86
CA ARG A 134 -9.02 10.91 3.94
C ARG A 134 -8.46 11.97 3.00
N PHE A 135 -7.13 12.01 2.87
CA PHE A 135 -6.50 12.82 1.85
C PHE A 135 -7.02 12.47 0.43
N GLY A 136 -7.04 11.19 0.08
CA GLY A 136 -7.55 10.73 -1.23
C GLY A 136 -9.02 11.04 -1.42
N GLU A 137 -9.84 10.91 -0.38
CA GLU A 137 -11.25 11.27 -0.39
C GLU A 137 -11.45 12.76 -0.71
N GLU A 138 -10.70 13.64 -0.05
CA GLU A 138 -10.72 15.08 -0.31
C GLU A 138 -10.29 15.42 -1.73
N GLN A 139 -9.20 14.83 -2.21
CA GLN A 139 -8.72 15.07 -3.58
C GLN A 139 -9.72 14.61 -4.64
N LEU A 140 -10.38 13.48 -4.45
CA LEU A 140 -11.42 12.98 -5.36
C LEU A 140 -12.68 13.86 -5.34
N ARG A 141 -13.08 14.33 -4.17
CA ARG A 141 -14.18 15.32 -4.01
C ARG A 141 -13.86 16.62 -4.75
N ASN A 142 -12.65 17.15 -4.58
CA ASN A 142 -12.20 18.38 -5.24
C ASN A 142 -12.10 18.21 -6.78
N ALA A 143 -11.91 16.99 -7.27
CA ALA A 143 -11.96 16.66 -8.70
C ALA A 143 -13.38 16.48 -9.26
N GLY A 144 -14.41 16.74 -8.44
CA GLY A 144 -15.82 16.70 -8.87
C GLY A 144 -16.45 15.30 -8.85
N ILE A 145 -15.90 14.35 -8.11
CA ILE A 145 -16.58 13.09 -7.83
C ILE A 145 -17.72 13.37 -6.83
N PRO A 146 -18.98 13.10 -7.17
CA PRO A 146 -20.10 13.42 -6.31
C PRO A 146 -20.18 12.50 -5.08
N GLU A 147 -20.70 13.02 -3.96
CA GLU A 147 -20.71 12.33 -2.66
C GLU A 147 -21.43 10.96 -2.71
N GLU A 148 -22.49 10.86 -3.51
CA GLU A 148 -23.21 9.60 -3.72
C GLU A 148 -22.40 8.54 -4.47
N ARG A 149 -21.24 8.90 -5.04
CA ARG A 149 -20.29 7.98 -5.68
C ARG A 149 -18.92 7.96 -5.01
N LEU A 150 -18.79 8.60 -3.87
CA LEU A 150 -17.53 8.61 -3.10
C LEU A 150 -17.72 7.85 -1.79
N THR A 151 -16.71 7.13 -1.37
CA THR A 151 -16.65 6.49 -0.06
C THR A 151 -15.21 6.31 0.40
N TYR A 152 -15.04 6.22 1.72
CA TYR A 152 -13.74 5.97 2.35
C TYR A 152 -13.69 4.56 2.92
N ILE A 153 -12.73 3.77 2.48
CA ILE A 153 -12.36 2.47 3.04
C ILE A 153 -10.84 2.41 3.15
N PRO A 154 -10.25 2.48 4.33
CA PRO A 154 -8.80 2.38 4.50
C PRO A 154 -8.32 0.97 4.16
N HIS A 155 -7.04 0.84 3.84
CA HIS A 155 -6.38 -0.47 3.95
C HIS A 155 -6.40 -0.94 5.40
N ALA A 156 -6.39 -2.24 5.57
CA ALA A 156 -6.49 -2.88 6.87
C ALA A 156 -5.36 -3.89 7.08
N ILE A 157 -5.12 -4.25 8.31
CA ILE A 157 -4.11 -5.24 8.72
C ILE A 157 -4.74 -6.31 9.62
N ASP A 158 -4.17 -7.51 9.60
CA ASP A 158 -4.51 -8.55 10.57
C ASP A 158 -3.86 -8.26 11.92
N ARG A 159 -4.64 -7.77 12.87
CA ARG A 159 -4.20 -7.44 14.23
C ARG A 159 -3.81 -8.67 15.07
N ASN A 160 -4.17 -9.88 14.64
CA ASN A 160 -3.67 -11.09 15.29
C ASN A 160 -2.20 -11.34 14.95
N THR A 161 -1.79 -10.94 13.76
CA THR A 161 -0.41 -11.06 13.26
C THR A 161 0.41 -9.81 13.62
N PHE A 162 -0.08 -8.61 13.24
CA PHE A 162 0.62 -7.35 13.53
C PHE A 162 0.22 -6.82 14.91
N LYS A 163 1.01 -7.18 15.91
CA LYS A 163 0.89 -6.77 17.32
C LYS A 163 2.26 -6.66 17.95
N ASP A 164 2.37 -5.97 19.07
CA ASP A 164 3.63 -5.86 19.80
C ASP A 164 4.04 -7.21 20.38
N LEU A 165 5.13 -7.77 19.88
CA LEU A 165 5.74 -9.03 20.30
C LEU A 165 6.94 -8.79 21.26
N GLY A 166 7.22 -7.52 21.61
CA GLY A 166 8.38 -7.12 22.39
C GLY A 166 9.67 -7.00 21.55
N LYS A 167 10.72 -6.48 22.16
CA LYS A 167 11.99 -6.11 21.47
C LYS A 167 13.03 -7.24 21.34
N GLY A 168 12.74 -8.45 21.70
CA GLY A 168 13.71 -9.54 21.90
C GLY A 168 14.33 -10.19 20.64
N GLN A 169 14.32 -9.54 19.45
CA GLN A 169 14.79 -10.17 18.20
C GLN A 169 16.07 -9.53 17.61
N LYS A 170 16.67 -8.53 18.25
CA LYS A 170 17.84 -7.81 17.71
C LYS A 170 19.02 -8.72 17.42
N THR A 171 19.37 -9.61 18.38
CA THR A 171 20.47 -10.56 18.23
C THR A 171 20.29 -11.51 17.06
N ALA A 172 19.06 -11.97 16.78
CA ALA A 172 18.74 -12.80 15.62
C ALA A 172 18.94 -12.07 14.29
N MET A 173 18.91 -10.74 14.30
CA MET A 173 19.20 -9.87 13.14
C MET A 173 20.69 -9.49 13.06
N GLY A 174 21.55 -10.00 13.94
CA GLY A 174 22.96 -9.60 14.04
C GLY A 174 23.14 -8.15 14.50
N ILE A 175 22.25 -7.68 15.38
CA ILE A 175 22.24 -6.33 15.95
C ILE A 175 22.43 -6.47 17.48
N PRO A 176 23.29 -5.64 18.13
CA PRO A 176 23.44 -5.64 19.58
C PRO A 176 22.09 -5.41 20.29
N GLU A 177 21.88 -6.07 21.43
CA GLU A 177 20.59 -6.02 22.14
C GLU A 177 20.24 -4.60 22.64
N ASP A 178 21.25 -3.84 23.05
CA ASP A 178 21.13 -2.46 23.53
C ASP A 178 21.11 -1.39 22.43
N ALA A 179 21.28 -1.80 21.16
CA ALA A 179 21.25 -0.89 20.01
C ALA A 179 19.88 -0.19 19.85
N TYR A 180 19.90 1.02 19.33
CA TYR A 180 18.71 1.69 18.80
C TYR A 180 18.50 1.29 17.35
N LEU A 181 17.36 0.66 17.07
CA LEU A 181 17.05 0.13 15.74
C LEU A 181 16.02 0.98 15.00
N VAL A 182 16.44 1.56 13.89
CA VAL A 182 15.53 2.18 12.91
C VAL A 182 15.19 1.14 11.86
N VAL A 183 13.91 0.98 11.53
CA VAL A 183 13.45 0.12 10.43
C VAL A 183 12.83 0.94 9.31
N THR A 184 13.08 0.54 8.07
CA THR A 184 12.41 1.06 6.87
C THR A 184 11.87 -0.12 6.06
N VAL A 185 10.57 -0.11 5.77
CA VAL A 185 9.90 -1.12 4.94
C VAL A 185 9.28 -0.42 3.74
N ALA A 186 9.86 -0.61 2.56
CA ALA A 186 9.41 0.09 1.35
C ALA A 186 9.78 -0.67 0.08
N ALA A 187 8.96 -0.54 -0.96
CA ALA A 187 9.32 -1.06 -2.28
C ALA A 187 10.39 -0.17 -2.94
N ASN A 188 11.51 -0.75 -3.33
CA ASN A 188 12.57 -0.06 -4.06
C ASN A 188 12.34 -0.19 -5.57
N ARG A 189 11.42 0.61 -6.08
CA ARG A 189 10.98 0.56 -7.49
C ARG A 189 10.70 1.95 -8.04
N GLY A 190 10.85 2.09 -9.35
CA GLY A 190 10.49 3.27 -10.11
C GLY A 190 11.65 4.20 -10.39
N ARG A 191 11.39 5.16 -11.30
CA ARG A 191 12.41 6.09 -11.81
C ARG A 191 12.92 7.03 -10.71
N ILE A 192 14.12 7.54 -10.90
CA ILE A 192 14.73 8.53 -10.01
C ILE A 192 14.08 9.90 -10.24
N PRO A 193 13.72 10.66 -9.17
CA PRO A 193 13.84 10.28 -7.77
C PRO A 193 12.86 9.16 -7.38
N VAL A 194 13.37 8.15 -6.67
CA VAL A 194 12.52 7.05 -6.22
C VAL A 194 11.55 7.56 -5.16
N ARG A 195 10.26 7.45 -5.43
CA ARG A 195 9.15 7.98 -4.60
C ARG A 195 9.24 7.65 -3.10
N LYS A 196 9.94 6.59 -2.75
CA LYS A 196 10.11 6.16 -1.35
C LYS A 196 11.16 6.96 -0.55
N GLY A 197 11.82 7.96 -1.17
CA GLY A 197 12.69 8.89 -0.44
C GLY A 197 13.96 8.25 0.13
N PHE A 198 14.50 7.20 -0.51
CA PHE A 198 15.69 6.52 -0.01
C PHE A 198 16.94 7.43 0.06
N GLY A 199 17.07 8.37 -0.88
CA GLY A 199 18.17 9.34 -0.87
C GLY A 199 18.10 10.24 0.35
N GLU A 200 16.95 10.85 0.55
CA GLU A 200 16.68 11.78 1.66
C GLU A 200 16.79 11.08 3.03
N MET A 201 16.28 9.85 3.13
CA MET A 201 16.44 9.03 4.33
C MET A 201 17.91 8.68 4.59
N ALA A 202 18.70 8.36 3.56
CA ALA A 202 20.09 8.01 3.72
C ALA A 202 20.94 9.20 4.17
N ASP A 203 20.74 10.40 3.62
CA ASP A 203 21.42 11.62 4.03
C ASP A 203 21.11 11.98 5.48
N ALA A 204 19.82 11.86 5.88
CA ALA A 204 19.39 12.10 7.24
C ALA A 204 19.98 11.07 8.23
N MET A 205 19.93 9.77 7.86
CA MET A 205 20.52 8.70 8.66
C MET A 205 22.04 8.84 8.81
N ALA A 206 22.75 9.26 7.76
CA ALA A 206 24.19 9.53 7.83
C ALA A 206 24.52 10.61 8.87
N THR A 207 23.74 11.69 8.89
CA THR A 207 23.88 12.75 9.90
C THR A 207 23.51 12.27 11.28
N PHE A 208 22.40 11.56 11.44
CA PHE A 208 21.90 11.05 12.71
C PHE A 208 22.82 9.99 13.35
N MET A 209 23.39 9.10 12.54
CA MET A 209 24.25 8.00 13.01
C MET A 209 25.69 8.42 13.32
N ARG A 210 26.14 9.61 12.88
CA ARG A 210 27.55 10.04 12.97
C ARG A 210 28.11 9.95 14.40
N ASP A 211 27.38 10.49 15.35
CA ASP A 211 27.80 10.57 16.76
C ASP A 211 27.04 9.58 17.65
N ARG A 212 26.38 8.58 17.04
CA ARG A 212 25.57 7.55 17.75
C ARG A 212 25.98 6.15 17.30
N PRO A 213 27.03 5.57 17.92
CA PRO A 213 27.53 4.24 17.53
C PRO A 213 26.54 3.10 17.85
N ASP A 214 25.55 3.34 18.70
CA ASP A 214 24.49 2.42 19.08
C ASP A 214 23.32 2.35 18.08
N VAL A 215 23.30 3.19 17.04
CA VAL A 215 22.21 3.21 16.06
C VAL A 215 22.48 2.26 14.92
N TYR A 216 21.49 1.42 14.61
CA TYR A 216 21.45 0.50 13.49
C TYR A 216 20.25 0.80 12.59
N TRP A 217 20.38 0.51 11.30
CA TRP A 217 19.33 0.70 10.32
C TRP A 217 19.02 -0.60 9.58
N MET A 218 17.80 -1.14 9.72
CA MET A 218 17.29 -2.28 8.95
C MET A 218 16.43 -1.76 7.80
N ILE A 219 16.82 -2.06 6.55
CA ILE A 219 16.10 -1.65 5.35
C ILE A 219 15.50 -2.88 4.69
N HIS A 220 14.22 -3.12 4.93
CA HIS A 220 13.47 -4.22 4.30
C HIS A 220 13.00 -3.82 2.92
N THR A 221 13.83 -4.09 1.93
CA THR A 221 13.60 -3.82 0.50
C THR A 221 14.45 -4.73 -0.38
N GLU A 222 14.26 -4.68 -1.71
CA GLU A 222 15.23 -5.20 -2.67
C GLU A 222 16.40 -4.20 -2.74
N PRO A 223 17.61 -4.58 -2.27
CA PRO A 223 18.67 -3.60 -2.05
C PRO A 223 19.43 -3.16 -3.31
N ASN A 224 19.37 -3.92 -4.40
CA ASN A 224 20.24 -3.70 -5.58
C ASN A 224 19.62 -2.81 -6.66
N GLY A 225 18.33 -2.44 -6.52
CA GLY A 225 17.66 -1.58 -7.50
C GLY A 225 17.30 -2.25 -8.82
N HIS A 226 17.10 -3.58 -8.84
CA HIS A 226 16.80 -4.32 -10.08
C HIS A 226 15.49 -3.91 -10.78
N SER A 227 14.58 -3.24 -10.10
CA SER A 227 13.32 -2.74 -10.66
C SER A 227 13.34 -1.22 -10.88
N GLU A 228 14.42 -0.71 -11.48
CA GLU A 228 14.66 0.73 -11.66
C GLU A 228 14.78 1.52 -10.35
N GLY A 229 15.04 0.83 -9.24
CA GLY A 229 15.21 1.42 -7.92
C GLY A 229 16.64 1.90 -7.66
N VAL A 230 16.90 2.31 -6.43
CA VAL A 230 18.22 2.74 -5.94
C VAL A 230 19.05 1.52 -5.55
N ASN A 231 20.33 1.51 -5.92
CA ASN A 231 21.29 0.57 -5.33
C ASN A 231 21.63 1.04 -3.91
N ILE A 232 20.95 0.47 -2.92
CA ILE A 232 21.04 0.90 -1.52
C ILE A 232 22.46 0.74 -0.94
N PRO A 233 23.17 -0.40 -1.10
CA PRO A 233 24.55 -0.52 -0.63
C PRO A 233 25.47 0.58 -1.19
N ARG A 234 25.33 0.92 -2.47
CA ARG A 234 26.10 2.00 -3.10
C ARG A 234 25.74 3.38 -2.52
N LEU A 235 24.45 3.61 -2.27
CA LEU A 235 23.97 4.84 -1.62
C LEU A 235 24.54 4.97 -0.20
N ILE A 236 24.45 3.91 0.63
CA ILE A 236 24.99 3.87 2.00
C ILE A 236 26.48 4.23 2.03
N ASN A 237 27.28 3.64 1.12
CA ASN A 237 28.70 3.97 1.00
C ASN A 237 28.93 5.44 0.58
N ALA A 238 28.11 5.96 -0.34
CA ALA A 238 28.25 7.31 -0.85
C ALA A 238 27.96 8.39 0.21
N VAL A 239 27.00 8.14 1.10
CA VAL A 239 26.68 9.07 2.21
C VAL A 239 27.55 8.84 3.46
N GLY A 240 28.47 7.86 3.44
CA GLY A 240 29.43 7.61 4.51
C GLY A 240 28.89 6.89 5.76
N ILE A 241 27.80 6.14 5.63
CA ILE A 241 27.31 5.27 6.71
C ILE A 241 28.17 4.00 6.75
N ASP A 242 28.58 3.58 7.96
CA ASP A 242 29.27 2.30 8.17
C ASP A 242 28.34 1.13 7.75
N PRO A 243 28.73 0.34 6.72
CA PRO A 243 27.91 -0.77 6.24
C PRO A 243 27.63 -1.84 7.32
N ASN A 244 28.49 -1.95 8.33
CA ASN A 244 28.32 -2.90 9.44
C ASN A 244 27.15 -2.51 10.37
N ARG A 245 26.63 -1.32 10.24
CA ARG A 245 25.46 -0.84 11.00
C ARG A 245 24.17 -0.83 10.20
N VAL A 246 24.20 -1.33 8.94
CA VAL A 246 23.02 -1.45 8.08
C VAL A 246 22.72 -2.92 7.83
N ARG A 247 21.46 -3.27 7.82
CA ARG A 247 20.97 -4.63 7.55
C ARG A 247 19.98 -4.63 6.40
N TYR A 248 20.05 -5.67 5.58
CA TYR A 248 19.10 -5.92 4.49
C TYR A 248 18.63 -7.37 4.56
N PRO A 249 17.42 -7.68 4.06
CA PRO A 249 17.02 -9.06 3.87
C PRO A 249 17.92 -9.74 2.83
N HIS A 250 18.19 -11.02 3.04
CA HIS A 250 18.88 -11.79 2.00
C HIS A 250 18.04 -11.79 0.71
N PRO A 251 18.61 -11.55 -0.49
CA PRO A 251 17.85 -11.38 -1.75
C PRO A 251 16.91 -12.55 -2.06
N ARG A 252 17.32 -13.79 -1.76
CA ARG A 252 16.47 -14.97 -1.94
C ARG A 252 15.25 -14.95 -1.02
N HIS A 253 15.43 -14.59 0.25
CA HIS A 253 14.33 -14.54 1.21
C HIS A 253 13.37 -13.40 0.85
N PHE A 254 13.90 -12.27 0.43
CA PHE A 254 13.08 -11.15 -0.04
C PHE A 254 12.21 -11.54 -1.24
N ARG A 255 12.77 -12.26 -2.24
CA ARG A 255 12.03 -12.71 -3.43
C ARG A 255 10.97 -13.75 -3.13
N ASN A 256 11.24 -14.64 -2.20
CA ASN A 256 10.27 -15.67 -1.77
C ASN A 256 9.12 -15.07 -0.94
N GLY A 257 9.25 -13.81 -0.51
CA GLY A 257 8.44 -13.20 0.54
C GLY A 257 8.88 -13.67 1.92
N ILE A 258 8.75 -12.81 2.92
CA ILE A 258 8.87 -13.20 4.32
C ILE A 258 7.46 -13.35 4.90
N PRO A 259 7.25 -14.29 5.82
CA PRO A 259 5.97 -14.41 6.52
C PRO A 259 5.63 -13.12 7.28
N ASP A 260 4.35 -12.76 7.30
CA ASP A 260 3.88 -11.57 8.04
C ASP A 260 4.26 -11.60 9.52
N THR A 261 4.34 -12.81 10.12
CA THR A 261 4.82 -12.99 11.50
C THR A 261 6.29 -12.58 11.69
N ALA A 262 7.15 -12.83 10.69
CA ALA A 262 8.55 -12.39 10.73
C ALA A 262 8.67 -10.87 10.50
N LEU A 263 7.81 -10.30 9.65
CA LEU A 263 7.70 -8.86 9.47
C LEU A 263 7.21 -8.18 10.75
N ALA A 264 6.19 -8.73 11.41
CA ALA A 264 5.70 -8.24 12.70
C ALA A 264 6.77 -8.30 13.79
N ALA A 265 7.58 -9.38 13.84
CA ALA A 265 8.70 -9.49 14.77
C ALA A 265 9.79 -8.42 14.51
N MET A 266 10.08 -8.14 13.24
CA MET A 266 11.01 -7.07 12.86
C MET A 266 10.50 -5.70 13.30
N TYR A 267 9.23 -5.37 13.04
CA TYR A 267 8.62 -4.13 13.51
C TYR A 267 8.62 -4.04 15.05
N SER A 268 8.18 -5.10 15.75
CA SER A 268 8.13 -5.10 17.22
C SER A 268 9.51 -4.88 17.86
N THR A 269 10.59 -5.31 17.18
CA THR A 269 11.97 -5.18 17.65
C THR A 269 12.50 -3.75 17.48
N ALA A 270 11.96 -2.98 16.52
CA ALA A 270 12.43 -1.65 16.19
C ALA A 270 12.07 -0.60 17.25
N ASP A 271 12.87 0.45 17.29
CA ASP A 271 12.66 1.64 18.13
C ASP A 271 11.97 2.76 17.35
N ALA A 272 12.20 2.84 16.03
CA ALA A 272 11.56 3.79 15.13
C ALA A 272 11.29 3.15 13.75
N HIS A 273 10.16 3.49 13.13
CA HIS A 273 9.87 3.19 11.74
C HIS A 273 10.02 4.45 10.90
N LEU A 274 11.01 4.47 10.00
CA LEU A 274 11.27 5.60 9.12
C LEU A 274 10.73 5.31 7.71
N LEU A 275 9.71 6.06 7.27
CA LEU A 275 9.12 5.96 5.94
C LEU A 275 8.68 7.33 5.44
N THR A 276 9.62 8.16 5.00
CA THR A 276 9.34 9.50 4.48
C THR A 276 9.20 9.49 2.95
N SER A 277 8.17 8.77 2.47
CA SER A 277 7.85 8.73 1.04
C SER A 277 7.40 10.11 0.53
N MET A 278 7.65 10.39 -0.75
CA MET A 278 7.20 11.61 -1.43
C MET A 278 5.68 11.69 -1.59
N GLY A 279 5.00 10.55 -1.51
CA GLY A 279 3.55 10.41 -1.54
C GLY A 279 3.15 8.94 -1.37
N GLU A 280 2.04 8.70 -0.69
CA GLU A 280 1.44 7.39 -0.48
C GLU A 280 -0.07 7.47 -0.67
N GLY A 281 -0.65 6.49 -1.36
CA GLY A 281 -2.10 6.34 -1.41
C GLY A 281 -2.68 5.95 -0.05
N PHE A 282 -1.91 5.17 0.72
CA PHE A 282 -2.20 4.82 2.11
C PHE A 282 -0.89 4.78 2.93
N GLY A 283 -0.13 3.68 2.85
CA GLY A 283 1.09 3.47 3.64
C GLY A 283 0.94 2.31 4.64
N ILE A 284 0.57 1.13 4.15
CA ILE A 284 0.38 -0.09 4.97
C ILE A 284 1.52 -0.31 5.97
N PRO A 285 2.82 -0.20 5.58
CA PRO A 285 3.92 -0.39 6.51
C PRO A 285 3.91 0.52 7.74
N VAL A 286 3.37 1.75 7.60
CA VAL A 286 3.24 2.70 8.71
C VAL A 286 2.24 2.19 9.76
N VAL A 287 1.14 1.60 9.30
CA VAL A 287 0.13 1.02 10.18
C VAL A 287 0.64 -0.28 10.82
N GLU A 288 1.30 -1.15 10.04
CA GLU A 288 1.90 -2.39 10.52
C GLU A 288 2.92 -2.14 11.63
N GLY A 289 3.86 -1.20 11.41
CA GLY A 289 4.90 -0.86 12.38
C GLY A 289 4.30 -0.33 13.68
N GLN A 290 3.34 0.59 13.60
CA GLN A 290 2.68 1.13 14.78
C GLN A 290 1.80 0.09 15.49
N ALA A 291 1.14 -0.80 14.76
CA ALA A 291 0.41 -1.92 15.35
C ALA A 291 1.31 -2.86 16.17
N CYS A 292 2.59 -2.93 15.80
CA CYS A 292 3.63 -3.64 16.53
C CYS A 292 4.30 -2.77 17.63
N GLY A 293 3.72 -1.62 17.97
CA GLY A 293 4.20 -0.74 19.04
C GLY A 293 5.35 0.18 18.66
N THR A 294 5.72 0.29 17.38
CA THR A 294 6.86 1.08 16.91
C THR A 294 6.38 2.40 16.31
N PRO A 295 6.71 3.56 16.92
CA PRO A 295 6.31 4.86 16.40
C PRO A 295 6.94 5.14 15.03
N ALA A 296 6.21 5.91 14.19
CA ALA A 296 6.62 6.16 12.82
C ALA A 296 7.03 7.63 12.57
N ILE A 297 8.00 7.79 11.67
CA ILE A 297 8.41 9.08 11.10
C ILE A 297 8.00 9.08 9.62
N VAL A 298 7.15 10.03 9.22
CA VAL A 298 6.57 10.07 7.87
C VAL A 298 6.62 11.48 7.27
N SER A 299 6.48 11.59 5.97
CA SER A 299 6.30 12.89 5.30
C SER A 299 4.95 13.51 5.67
N ASP A 300 4.90 14.82 5.87
CA ASP A 300 3.68 15.59 6.07
C ASP A 300 3.01 15.88 4.71
N PHE A 301 2.69 14.80 4.00
CA PHE A 301 2.08 14.84 2.66
C PHE A 301 1.28 13.57 2.37
N SER A 302 0.21 13.72 1.57
CA SER A 302 -0.71 12.66 1.16
C SER A 302 -1.34 11.91 2.35
N ALA A 303 -1.50 10.59 2.27
CA ALA A 303 -2.14 9.79 3.31
C ALA A 303 -1.30 9.63 4.59
N GLN A 304 -0.01 9.88 4.55
CA GLN A 304 0.91 9.48 5.62
C GLN A 304 0.61 10.13 6.99
N PRO A 305 0.31 11.46 7.07
CA PRO A 305 0.08 12.12 8.36
C PRO A 305 -1.13 11.59 9.13
N GLU A 306 -2.18 11.14 8.42
CA GLU A 306 -3.41 10.64 9.06
C GLU A 306 -3.23 9.26 9.71
N LEU A 307 -2.15 8.54 9.36
CA LEU A 307 -1.86 7.21 9.88
C LEU A 307 -1.14 7.23 11.23
N LEU A 308 -0.62 8.39 11.65
CA LEU A 308 0.17 8.49 12.87
C LEU A 308 -0.68 8.30 14.12
N GLY A 309 -0.15 7.50 15.03
CA GLY A 309 -0.53 7.39 16.43
C GLY A 309 0.37 8.25 17.33
N PRO A 310 0.31 8.03 18.65
CA PRO A 310 1.19 8.69 19.62
C PRO A 310 2.67 8.53 19.25
N HIS A 311 3.48 9.54 19.59
CA HIS A 311 4.93 9.63 19.30
C HIS A 311 5.28 9.63 17.80
N GLY A 312 4.31 9.60 16.89
CA GLY A 312 4.55 9.73 15.46
C GLY A 312 5.07 11.13 15.10
N LYS A 313 6.01 11.20 14.14
CA LYS A 313 6.63 12.47 13.72
C LYS A 313 6.29 12.77 12.26
N ARG A 314 6.01 14.06 11.98
CA ARG A 314 5.75 14.57 10.63
C ARG A 314 6.94 15.36 10.13
N VAL A 315 7.37 15.06 8.93
CA VAL A 315 8.48 15.77 8.27
C VAL A 315 7.92 16.65 7.17
N LYS A 316 8.19 17.97 7.25
CA LYS A 316 7.78 18.91 6.20
C LYS A 316 8.34 18.51 4.85
N VAL A 317 7.57 18.79 3.80
CA VAL A 317 7.95 18.48 2.42
C VAL A 317 8.03 19.76 1.57
N GLN A 318 8.83 19.69 0.52
CA GLN A 318 8.81 20.63 -0.59
C GLN A 318 8.02 20.01 -1.74
N ARG A 319 7.00 20.72 -2.24
CA ARG A 319 6.23 20.24 -3.40
C ARG A 319 7.09 20.26 -4.65
N VAL A 320 7.04 19.17 -5.42
CA VAL A 320 7.69 19.02 -6.72
C VAL A 320 6.69 18.56 -7.76
N TRP A 321 6.76 19.13 -8.95
CA TRP A 321 5.89 18.75 -10.06
C TRP A 321 6.31 17.39 -10.64
N ASP A 322 5.35 16.49 -10.78
CA ASP A 322 5.49 15.26 -11.55
C ASP A 322 4.82 15.43 -12.92
N GLU A 323 5.63 15.60 -13.92
CA GLU A 323 5.17 15.80 -15.30
C GLU A 323 4.35 14.61 -15.82
N PHE A 324 4.70 13.40 -15.40
CA PHE A 324 3.98 12.20 -15.85
C PHE A 324 2.54 12.13 -15.33
N GLN A 325 2.34 12.49 -14.08
CA GLN A 325 1.02 12.49 -13.45
C GLN A 325 0.29 13.82 -13.62
N GLY A 326 0.98 14.89 -14.07
CA GLY A 326 0.41 16.23 -14.13
C GLY A 326 -0.05 16.73 -12.76
N SER A 327 0.75 16.46 -11.72
CA SER A 327 0.40 16.76 -10.33
C SER A 327 1.65 16.90 -9.47
N PHE A 328 1.51 17.06 -8.16
CA PHE A 328 2.63 17.28 -7.24
C PHE A 328 2.84 16.12 -6.28
N PHE A 329 4.12 15.80 -6.05
CA PHE A 329 4.64 15.06 -4.90
C PHE A 329 5.20 16.00 -3.83
N GLY A 330 5.58 15.44 -2.67
CA GLY A 330 6.28 16.13 -1.59
C GLY A 330 7.64 15.51 -1.30
N ILE A 331 8.75 16.18 -1.67
CA ILE A 331 10.09 15.75 -1.27
C ILE A 331 10.28 16.06 0.21
N PRO A 332 10.61 15.06 1.07
CA PRO A 332 10.81 15.29 2.50
C PRO A 332 12.11 16.09 2.76
N ASN A 333 12.03 16.99 3.74
CA ASN A 333 13.19 17.78 4.15
C ASN A 333 14.17 16.93 4.97
N VAL A 334 15.42 16.85 4.56
CA VAL A 334 16.47 16.00 5.17
C VAL A 334 16.75 16.42 6.63
N GLU A 335 16.86 17.73 6.90
CA GLU A 335 17.06 18.25 8.26
C GLU A 335 15.86 17.93 9.14
N GLY A 336 14.64 17.98 8.56
CA GLY A 336 13.41 17.60 9.27
C GLY A 336 13.37 16.11 9.61
N ILE A 337 13.86 15.22 8.73
CA ILE A 337 13.99 13.78 9.02
C ILE A 337 15.00 13.60 10.17
N THR A 338 16.16 14.25 10.09
CA THR A 338 17.21 14.18 11.12
C THR A 338 16.69 14.64 12.49
N ALA A 339 15.99 15.76 12.54
CA ALA A 339 15.39 16.30 13.77
C ALA A 339 14.34 15.33 14.36
N ALA A 340 13.47 14.77 13.52
CA ALA A 340 12.46 13.81 13.95
C ALA A 340 13.09 12.50 14.50
N LEU A 341 14.17 12.02 13.88
CA LEU A 341 14.94 10.87 14.37
C LEU A 341 15.57 11.17 15.72
N GLN A 342 16.14 12.36 15.90
CA GLN A 342 16.77 12.79 17.17
C GLN A 342 15.73 12.89 18.29
N GLU A 343 14.62 13.56 18.03
CA GLU A 343 13.52 13.71 19.00
C GLU A 343 13.00 12.34 19.45
N LEU A 344 12.72 11.44 18.52
CA LEU A 344 12.22 10.11 18.84
C LEU A 344 13.27 9.24 19.55
N TYR A 345 14.55 9.39 19.22
CA TYR A 345 15.64 8.73 19.93
C TYR A 345 15.68 9.17 21.41
N GLU A 346 15.59 10.45 21.67
CA GLU A 346 15.60 11.01 23.03
C GLU A 346 14.37 10.56 23.83
N GLU A 347 13.17 10.57 23.20
CA GLU A 347 11.95 10.06 23.82
C GLU A 347 12.09 8.55 24.17
N THR A 348 12.66 7.76 23.27
CA THR A 348 12.85 6.32 23.49
C THR A 348 13.87 6.04 24.59
N LYS A 349 15.04 6.70 24.57
CA LYS A 349 16.08 6.54 25.60
C LYS A 349 15.63 7.08 26.96
N GLY A 350 14.78 8.10 26.97
CA GLY A 350 14.15 8.64 28.20
C GLY A 350 12.98 7.81 28.72
N GLY A 351 12.58 6.75 28.03
CA GLY A 351 11.47 5.88 28.43
C GLY A 351 10.08 6.52 28.27
N ALA A 352 9.97 7.57 27.45
CA ALA A 352 8.70 8.28 27.23
C ALA A 352 7.78 7.61 26.22
N VAL A 353 8.30 6.71 25.36
CA VAL A 353 7.52 6.05 24.32
C VAL A 353 6.58 4.99 24.91
N ASP A 354 5.28 5.26 24.84
CA ASP A 354 4.23 4.30 25.21
C ASP A 354 3.87 3.42 24.00
N ARG A 355 4.53 2.28 23.87
CA ARG A 355 4.32 1.32 22.78
C ARG A 355 2.90 0.76 22.77
N ALA A 356 2.28 0.58 23.93
CA ALA A 356 0.92 0.06 24.03
C ALA A 356 -0.08 1.09 23.45
N ALA A 357 0.10 2.36 23.76
CA ALA A 357 -0.72 3.43 23.19
C ALA A 357 -0.52 3.57 21.67
N VAL A 358 0.72 3.41 21.17
CA VAL A 358 1.03 3.38 19.73
C VAL A 358 0.27 2.24 19.04
N ALA A 359 0.33 1.03 19.60
CA ALA A 359 -0.35 -0.14 19.05
C ALA A 359 -1.88 -0.02 19.09
N ALA A 360 -2.44 0.49 20.19
CA ALA A 360 -3.89 0.66 20.36
C ALA A 360 -4.46 1.66 19.35
N ALA A 361 -3.73 2.71 18.99
CA ALA A 361 -4.17 3.68 17.98
C ALA A 361 -4.43 3.06 16.59
N MET A 362 -3.89 1.85 16.32
CA MET A 362 -4.07 1.13 15.05
C MET A 362 -5.28 0.18 15.04
N GLU A 363 -6.06 0.08 16.12
CA GLU A 363 -7.26 -0.77 16.18
C GLU A 363 -8.27 -0.40 15.09
N ARG A 364 -8.38 0.87 14.75
CA ARG A 364 -9.25 1.37 13.66
C ARG A 364 -8.92 0.79 12.28
N TYR A 365 -7.78 0.16 12.10
CA TYR A 365 -7.33 -0.49 10.87
C TYR A 365 -7.37 -2.02 10.98
N ASP A 366 -8.04 -2.57 11.98
CA ASP A 366 -8.28 -4.01 12.07
C ASP A 366 -9.09 -4.50 10.87
N ALA A 367 -8.66 -5.60 10.26
CA ALA A 367 -9.23 -6.08 9.02
C ALA A 367 -10.69 -6.55 9.17
N ASP A 368 -11.06 -7.13 10.31
CA ASP A 368 -12.43 -7.54 10.56
C ASP A 368 -13.35 -6.33 10.81
N LEU A 369 -12.87 -5.35 11.57
CA LEU A 369 -13.59 -4.10 11.83
C LEU A 369 -13.83 -3.32 10.52
N VAL A 370 -12.76 -3.08 9.73
CA VAL A 370 -12.88 -2.36 8.45
C VAL A 370 -13.80 -3.10 7.48
N TYR A 371 -13.74 -4.43 7.46
CA TYR A 371 -14.63 -5.21 6.62
C TYR A 371 -16.09 -5.03 7.03
N GLN A 372 -16.42 -5.19 8.32
CA GLN A 372 -17.78 -5.07 8.84
C GLN A 372 -18.38 -3.67 8.64
N GLU A 373 -17.59 -2.64 8.97
CA GLU A 373 -18.09 -1.27 8.98
C GLU A 373 -18.06 -0.58 7.62
N ARG A 374 -17.25 -1.07 6.67
CA ARG A 374 -17.01 -0.37 5.40
C ARG A 374 -17.33 -1.23 4.18
N TRP A 375 -16.76 -2.43 4.08
CA TRP A 375 -16.93 -3.28 2.90
C TRP A 375 -18.36 -3.84 2.78
N ARG A 376 -18.97 -4.27 3.87
CA ARG A 376 -20.36 -4.75 3.85
C ARG A 376 -21.34 -3.69 3.36
N PRO A 377 -21.38 -2.46 3.92
CA PRO A 377 -22.25 -1.40 3.42
C PRO A 377 -21.95 -1.01 1.98
N LEU A 378 -20.68 -1.01 1.56
CA LEU A 378 -20.35 -0.80 0.17
C LEU A 378 -20.93 -1.89 -0.74
N THR A 379 -20.79 -3.16 -0.35
CA THR A 379 -21.34 -4.29 -1.11
C THR A 379 -22.85 -4.15 -1.30
N GLU A 380 -23.60 -3.82 -0.25
CA GLU A 380 -25.03 -3.57 -0.31
C GLU A 380 -25.37 -2.42 -1.27
N ARG A 381 -24.63 -1.31 -1.18
CA ARG A 381 -24.78 -0.16 -2.08
C ARG A 381 -24.50 -0.52 -3.53
N MET A 382 -23.44 -1.27 -3.80
CA MET A 382 -23.06 -1.69 -5.15
C MET A 382 -24.10 -2.61 -5.78
N LEU A 383 -24.69 -3.51 -5.00
CA LEU A 383 -25.77 -4.39 -5.45
C LEU A 383 -27.06 -3.62 -5.75
N ALA A 384 -27.37 -2.59 -4.95
CA ALA A 384 -28.54 -1.73 -5.16
C ALA A 384 -28.44 -0.86 -6.43
N ARG A 385 -27.24 -0.58 -6.97
CA ARG A 385 -27.02 0.17 -8.22
C ARG A 385 -27.51 -0.56 -9.49
N GLY A 386 -27.79 -1.86 -9.39
CA GLY A 386 -28.33 -2.65 -10.49
C GLY A 386 -27.33 -3.60 -11.15
N LYS A 387 -27.78 -4.25 -12.21
CA LYS A 387 -27.01 -5.29 -12.91
C LYS A 387 -25.87 -4.71 -13.74
N THR A 388 -24.76 -5.42 -13.82
CA THR A 388 -23.69 -5.15 -14.78
C THR A 388 -24.22 -5.32 -16.21
N PRO A 389 -23.95 -4.40 -17.14
CA PRO A 389 -24.34 -4.55 -18.53
C PRO A 389 -23.78 -5.84 -19.15
N ALA A 390 -24.56 -6.47 -20.00
CA ALA A 390 -24.12 -7.67 -20.72
C ALA A 390 -22.84 -7.41 -21.54
N PRO A 391 -21.91 -8.37 -21.66
CA PRO A 391 -20.71 -8.22 -22.46
C PRO A 391 -21.04 -8.02 -23.93
N LEU A 392 -20.18 -7.27 -24.65
CA LEU A 392 -20.33 -7.15 -26.10
C LEU A 392 -20.31 -8.52 -26.76
N ASN A 393 -21.24 -8.72 -27.69
CA ASN A 393 -21.22 -9.89 -28.53
C ASN A 393 -19.97 -9.90 -29.45
N ARG A 394 -19.65 -11.07 -30.06
CA ARG A 394 -18.46 -11.24 -30.92
C ARG A 394 -18.38 -10.22 -32.07
N ALA A 395 -19.50 -9.77 -32.60
CA ALA A 395 -19.57 -8.82 -33.70
C ALA A 395 -19.24 -7.40 -33.22
N GLN A 396 -19.69 -7.03 -32.04
CA GLN A 396 -19.39 -5.74 -31.40
C GLN A 396 -17.92 -5.64 -30.96
N ARG A 397 -17.31 -6.74 -30.49
CA ARG A 397 -15.87 -6.82 -30.19
C ARG A 397 -15.00 -6.63 -31.45
N ARG A 398 -15.50 -7.03 -32.65
CA ARG A 398 -14.77 -6.84 -33.93
C ARG A 398 -14.83 -5.42 -34.47
N LYS A 399 -15.83 -4.61 -34.09
CA LYS A 399 -15.97 -3.20 -34.55
C LYS A 399 -15.13 -2.23 -33.73
N ASN A 400 -14.66 -2.64 -32.53
CA ASN A 400 -13.86 -1.82 -31.61
C ASN A 400 -12.36 -2.17 -31.66
N LYS A 401 -11.94 -3.05 -32.59
CA LYS A 401 -10.55 -3.30 -32.98
C LYS A 401 -10.22 -2.51 -34.28
#